data_73c9dfe284fe9718cb596049535cd5d5
#
_entry.id   73c9dfe284fe9718cb596049535cd5d5
#
_cell.length_a   1.000
_cell.length_b   1.000
_cell.length_c   1.000
_cell.angle_alpha   90.00
_cell.angle_beta   90.00
_cell.angle_gamma   90.00
#
_symmetry.space_group_name_H-M   'P 1'
#
loop_
_entity.id
_entity.type
_entity.pdbx_description
1 polymer ?
#
loop_
_entity_poly.entity_id
_entity_poly.type
_entity_poly.pdbx_seq_one_letter_code
_entity_poly.pdbx_strand_id
1 'polypeptide(L)'
;MNAKILGSAAVAFLAGALSANAQRTTYTYQGAAFTTVVSDITPPAGSTSVNVPPNLGVGPLSGFITLSAPLGDNLNNVTVTPVFVDISSYASPLFKGVFAFSTNGQGAIDGWSILLDGTVFGPGGYTLTASSSEIGSVGGDSATMSTTCTAFFSPSLQPPQGFGCGASGSNMKPGVWTSPTRAPEIDPASAASSLTLLLGGFAVMRGRRRQP
;
A
#
# COMPACT_ATOMS: atom_id res chain seq x y z
N MET A 1 64.91 13.71 6.40
CA MET A 1 64.30 12.41 6.69
C MET A 1 62.80 12.55 6.77
N ASN A 2 62.14 12.04 5.77
CA ASN A 2 60.83 11.38 5.67
C ASN A 2 59.63 11.94 6.48
N ALA A 3 58.89 12.84 5.84
CA ALA A 3 57.50 13.18 6.23
C ALA A 3 56.63 13.10 4.94
N LYS A 4 56.54 11.92 4.34
CA LYS A 4 55.60 11.61 3.24
C LYS A 4 55.03 10.22 3.57
N ILE A 5 53.86 10.11 4.12
CA ILE A 5 52.91 8.99 4.09
C ILE A 5 51.93 9.22 5.27
N LEU A 6 51.03 10.16 5.20
CA LEU A 6 49.88 10.25 6.09
C LEU A 6 48.63 10.93 5.44
N GLY A 7 48.69 11.05 4.10
CA GLY A 7 47.61 11.74 3.37
C GLY A 7 46.55 10.86 2.71
N SER A 8 46.78 9.56 2.56
CA SER A 8 45.92 8.73 1.68
C SER A 8 44.86 7.86 2.39
N ALA A 9 44.92 7.71 3.69
CA ALA A 9 44.04 6.80 4.41
C ALA A 9 42.71 7.44 4.86
N ALA A 10 42.61 8.77 4.92
CA ALA A 10 41.43 9.44 5.43
C ALA A 10 40.29 9.60 4.43
N VAL A 11 40.57 9.50 3.13
CA VAL A 11 39.56 9.71 2.07
C VAL A 11 38.73 8.44 1.79
N ALA A 12 39.30 7.26 2.05
CA ALA A 12 38.60 6.00 1.80
C ALA A 12 37.51 5.65 2.83
N PHE A 13 37.55 6.24 4.01
CA PHE A 13 36.59 5.90 5.09
C PHE A 13 35.25 6.62 5.01
N LEU A 14 35.15 7.72 4.26
CA LEU A 14 33.87 8.47 4.11
C LEU A 14 32.97 7.95 2.98
N ALA A 15 33.50 7.15 2.07
CA ALA A 15 32.69 6.62 0.96
C ALA A 15 31.84 5.40 1.34
N GLY A 16 32.09 4.77 2.50
CA GLY A 16 31.39 3.55 2.93
C GLY A 16 30.14 3.76 3.78
N ALA A 17 29.84 4.97 4.21
CA ALA A 17 28.79 5.22 5.22
C ALA A 17 27.49 5.81 4.66
N LEU A 18 27.39 6.02 3.37
CA LEU A 18 26.12 6.37 2.69
C LEU A 18 25.41 5.11 2.19
N SER A 19 25.22 4.14 3.08
CA SER A 19 24.17 3.16 2.87
C SER A 19 22.86 3.93 2.85
N ALA A 20 22.32 4.16 1.67
CA ALA A 20 20.98 4.70 1.52
C ALA A 20 20.04 3.79 2.34
N ASN A 21 19.63 4.26 3.50
CA ASN A 21 18.50 3.64 4.19
C ASN A 21 17.37 3.65 3.18
N ALA A 22 17.01 2.49 2.68
CA ALA A 22 15.88 2.35 1.78
C ALA A 22 14.67 2.90 2.53
N GLN A 23 14.29 4.12 2.19
CA GLN A 23 13.24 4.84 2.89
C GLN A 23 11.92 4.18 2.51
N ARG A 24 11.29 3.52 3.47
CA ARG A 24 9.95 2.98 3.28
C ARG A 24 9.01 4.07 2.82
N THR A 25 8.22 3.77 1.82
CA THR A 25 7.32 4.73 1.20
C THR A 25 5.88 4.24 1.30
N THR A 26 5.01 5.08 1.82
CA THR A 26 3.59 4.75 2.01
C THR A 26 2.75 5.47 0.96
N TYR A 27 1.92 4.70 0.27
CA TYR A 27 0.94 5.17 -0.72
C TYR A 27 -0.44 4.94 -0.16
N THR A 28 -1.29 5.96 -0.18
CA THR A 28 -2.66 5.90 0.34
C THR A 28 -3.65 5.82 -0.81
N TYR A 29 -4.60 4.92 -0.70
CA TYR A 29 -5.72 4.76 -1.62
C TYR A 29 -7.02 5.24 -1.01
N GLN A 30 -7.78 6.00 -1.76
CA GLN A 30 -9.13 6.43 -1.42
C GLN A 30 -10.07 6.07 -2.56
N GLY A 31 -10.82 5.00 -2.40
CA GLY A 31 -11.83 4.54 -3.35
C GLY A 31 -13.06 5.44 -3.39
N ALA A 32 -13.71 5.48 -4.53
CA ALA A 32 -15.00 6.14 -4.66
C ALA A 32 -16.12 5.29 -4.01
N ALA A 33 -17.18 5.94 -3.57
CA ALA A 33 -18.36 5.24 -3.04
C ALA A 33 -18.92 4.26 -4.08
N PHE A 34 -19.31 3.06 -3.64
CA PHE A 34 -19.96 2.10 -4.53
C PHE A 34 -21.30 2.65 -5.02
N THR A 35 -21.53 2.56 -6.32
CA THR A 35 -22.79 2.96 -6.97
C THR A 35 -23.81 1.83 -6.95
N THR A 36 -23.33 0.60 -6.83
CA THR A 36 -24.16 -0.60 -6.72
C THR A 36 -23.72 -1.36 -5.48
N VAL A 37 -24.67 -1.63 -4.59
CA VAL A 37 -24.46 -2.50 -3.41
C VAL A 37 -25.60 -3.51 -3.38
N VAL A 38 -25.26 -4.78 -3.33
CA VAL A 38 -26.22 -5.89 -3.31
C VAL A 38 -25.92 -6.75 -2.09
N SER A 39 -26.95 -7.07 -1.32
CA SER A 39 -26.89 -8.07 -0.27
C SER A 39 -27.56 -9.36 -0.77
N ASP A 40 -26.82 -10.46 -0.76
CA ASP A 40 -27.31 -11.78 -1.14
C ASP A 40 -27.56 -12.57 0.15
N ILE A 41 -28.81 -12.58 0.57
CA ILE A 41 -29.30 -13.31 1.74
C ILE A 41 -30.51 -14.13 1.28
N THR A 42 -30.22 -15.33 0.78
CA THR A 42 -31.26 -16.25 0.28
C THR A 42 -31.42 -17.43 1.25
N PRO A 43 -32.30 -17.29 2.26
CA PRO A 43 -32.47 -18.34 3.25
C PRO A 43 -33.15 -19.58 2.64
N PRO A 44 -32.91 -20.78 3.21
CA PRO A 44 -33.62 -22.01 2.79
C PRO A 44 -35.13 -21.86 2.90
N ALA A 45 -35.85 -22.52 1.99
CA ALA A 45 -37.30 -22.50 1.98
C ALA A 45 -37.89 -23.01 3.31
N GLY A 46 -38.91 -22.33 3.84
CA GLY A 46 -39.55 -22.65 5.10
C GLY A 46 -38.88 -22.05 6.34
N SER A 47 -37.83 -21.25 6.18
CA SER A 47 -37.23 -20.48 7.29
C SER A 47 -38.22 -19.44 7.81
N THR A 48 -38.32 -19.30 9.12
CA THR A 48 -39.16 -18.31 9.81
C THR A 48 -38.40 -17.11 10.32
N SER A 49 -37.09 -17.27 10.51
CA SER A 49 -36.17 -16.15 10.85
C SER A 49 -34.75 -16.47 10.40
N VAL A 50 -33.94 -15.45 10.26
CA VAL A 50 -32.55 -15.54 9.83
C VAL A 50 -31.68 -14.70 10.77
N ASN A 51 -30.58 -15.30 11.23
CA ASN A 51 -29.53 -14.59 11.93
C ASN A 51 -28.44 -14.23 10.90
N VAL A 52 -28.30 -12.96 10.63
CA VAL A 52 -27.27 -12.39 9.74
C VAL A 52 -26.20 -11.72 10.60
N PRO A 53 -24.92 -11.98 10.35
CA PRO A 53 -23.85 -11.28 11.05
C PRO A 53 -24.05 -9.76 10.96
N PRO A 54 -23.85 -9.01 12.06
CA PRO A 54 -24.18 -7.57 12.13
C PRO A 54 -23.38 -6.70 11.17
N ASN A 55 -22.30 -7.25 10.63
CA ASN A 55 -21.36 -6.53 9.76
C ASN A 55 -21.40 -7.03 8.30
N LEU A 56 -22.51 -7.60 7.85
CA LEU A 56 -22.65 -8.00 6.46
C LEU A 56 -22.84 -6.77 5.58
N GLY A 57 -21.79 -6.33 4.95
CA GLY A 57 -21.79 -5.18 4.05
C GLY A 57 -20.41 -4.90 3.47
N VAL A 58 -20.39 -4.15 2.41
CA VAL A 58 -19.15 -3.69 1.76
C VAL A 58 -19.22 -2.17 1.56
N GLY A 59 -18.13 -1.50 1.83
CA GLY A 59 -17.94 -0.07 1.63
C GLY A 59 -16.86 0.20 0.58
N PRO A 60 -16.61 1.47 0.27
CA PRO A 60 -15.54 1.84 -0.65
C PRO A 60 -14.19 1.33 -0.14
N LEU A 61 -13.33 0.93 -1.09
CA LEU A 61 -11.96 0.54 -0.76
C LEU A 61 -11.19 1.76 -0.27
N SER A 62 -10.52 1.64 0.86
CA SER A 62 -9.65 2.69 1.36
C SER A 62 -8.53 2.11 2.21
N GLY A 63 -7.41 2.82 2.30
CA GLY A 63 -6.29 2.38 3.12
C GLY A 63 -4.95 2.75 2.51
N PHE A 64 -3.93 1.96 2.79
CA PHE A 64 -2.58 2.24 2.31
C PHE A 64 -1.74 0.99 2.11
N ILE A 65 -0.68 1.14 1.32
CA ILE A 65 0.40 0.17 1.21
C ILE A 65 1.72 0.85 1.57
N THR A 66 2.64 0.07 2.11
CA THR A 66 4.02 0.51 2.35
C THR A 66 4.97 -0.35 1.53
N LEU A 67 5.79 0.29 0.72
CA LEU A 67 6.85 -0.34 -0.06
C LEU A 67 8.20 -0.16 0.61
N SER A 68 9.15 -1.04 0.32
CA SER A 68 10.54 -0.94 0.80
C SER A 68 11.32 0.22 0.15
N ALA A 69 10.84 0.70 -0.99
CA ALA A 69 11.39 1.84 -1.72
C ALA A 69 10.27 2.56 -2.48
N PRO A 70 10.44 3.83 -2.86
CA PRO A 70 9.47 4.52 -3.70
C PRO A 70 9.34 3.86 -5.08
N LEU A 71 8.16 3.98 -5.68
CA LEU A 71 7.94 3.59 -7.06
C LEU A 71 8.83 4.45 -7.98
N GLY A 72 9.41 3.81 -8.97
CA GLY A 72 10.19 4.48 -10.01
C GLY A 72 9.32 5.31 -10.95
N ASP A 73 9.97 6.08 -11.82
CA ASP A 73 9.33 6.85 -12.87
C ASP A 73 9.05 5.98 -14.10
N ASN A 74 7.98 6.27 -14.84
CA ASN A 74 7.61 5.61 -16.09
C ASN A 74 7.49 4.08 -15.98
N LEU A 75 6.98 3.59 -14.85
CA LEU A 75 6.66 2.16 -14.71
C LEU A 75 5.45 1.85 -15.59
N ASN A 76 5.43 0.64 -16.16
CA ASN A 76 4.31 0.14 -16.94
C ASN A 76 3.86 -1.21 -16.41
N ASN A 77 2.76 -1.23 -15.66
CA ASN A 77 2.13 -2.41 -15.06
C ASN A 77 3.12 -3.34 -14.33
N VAL A 78 3.96 -2.74 -13.48
CA VAL A 78 4.99 -3.47 -12.74
C VAL A 78 4.41 -4.03 -11.46
N THR A 79 4.52 -5.33 -11.26
CA THR A 79 4.12 -6.00 -10.02
C THR A 79 5.05 -5.63 -8.89
N VAL A 80 4.48 -5.24 -7.76
CA VAL A 80 5.22 -4.90 -6.54
C VAL A 80 4.77 -5.77 -5.37
N THR A 81 5.68 -5.98 -4.43
CA THR A 81 5.38 -6.67 -3.17
C THR A 81 5.44 -5.66 -2.02
N PRO A 82 4.30 -5.24 -1.48
CA PRO A 82 4.28 -4.37 -0.31
C PRO A 82 4.91 -5.03 0.91
N VAL A 83 5.57 -4.24 1.73
CA VAL A 83 6.03 -4.64 3.07
C VAL A 83 4.86 -4.70 4.05
N PHE A 84 3.88 -3.82 3.83
CA PHE A 84 2.68 -3.74 4.62
C PHE A 84 1.49 -3.34 3.74
N VAL A 85 0.32 -3.92 4.02
CA VAL A 85 -0.95 -3.63 3.34
C VAL A 85 -2.02 -3.42 4.39
N ASP A 86 -2.74 -2.34 4.28
CA ASP A 86 -3.92 -2.01 5.07
C ASP A 86 -4.96 -1.34 4.15
N ILE A 87 -5.53 -2.13 3.25
CA ILE A 87 -6.62 -1.68 2.37
C ILE A 87 -7.84 -2.53 2.70
N SER A 88 -8.96 -1.90 2.96
CA SER A 88 -10.20 -2.55 3.35
C SER A 88 -11.38 -1.89 2.67
N SER A 89 -12.41 -2.66 2.39
CA SER A 89 -13.76 -2.18 2.11
C SER A 89 -14.64 -2.16 3.36
N TYR A 90 -14.14 -2.66 4.47
CA TYR A 90 -14.76 -2.71 5.79
C TYR A 90 -13.68 -2.91 6.86
N ALA A 91 -14.00 -2.68 8.12
CA ALA A 91 -13.11 -2.57 9.27
C ALA A 91 -12.18 -3.76 9.61
N SER A 92 -11.68 -4.49 8.63
CA SER A 92 -10.72 -5.58 8.85
C SER A 92 -9.42 -5.37 8.08
N PRO A 93 -8.28 -5.38 8.74
CA PRO A 93 -7.00 -4.90 8.22
C PRO A 93 -6.08 -5.97 7.61
N LEU A 94 -6.55 -7.11 7.15
CA LEU A 94 -5.64 -8.18 6.74
C LEU A 94 -5.92 -8.65 5.30
N PHE A 95 -5.29 -8.00 4.35
CA PHE A 95 -5.33 -8.46 2.97
C PHE A 95 -3.95 -8.83 2.46
N LYS A 96 -3.86 -10.05 1.94
CA LYS A 96 -2.83 -10.43 0.99
C LYS A 96 -3.36 -10.04 -0.39
N GLY A 97 -2.48 -9.59 -1.27
CA GLY A 97 -2.92 -9.19 -2.60
C GLY A 97 -1.81 -9.16 -3.62
N VAL A 98 -2.22 -9.05 -4.87
CA VAL A 98 -1.34 -8.75 -6.00
C VAL A 98 -1.53 -7.27 -6.34
N PHE A 99 -0.43 -6.57 -6.47
CA PHE A 99 -0.39 -5.14 -6.77
C PHE A 99 0.48 -4.91 -8.00
N ALA A 100 -0.08 -4.27 -8.99
CA ALA A 100 0.68 -3.80 -10.15
C ALA A 100 0.40 -2.32 -10.37
N PHE A 101 1.43 -1.55 -10.67
CA PHE A 101 1.37 -0.11 -10.85
C PHE A 101 2.02 0.35 -12.15
N SER A 102 1.42 1.38 -12.71
CA SER A 102 2.02 2.25 -13.70
C SER A 102 2.24 3.62 -13.09
N THR A 103 3.32 4.29 -13.48
CA THR A 103 3.66 5.63 -12.99
C THR A 103 4.07 6.53 -14.13
N ASN A 104 3.78 7.81 -13.99
CA ASN A 104 4.23 8.83 -14.93
C ASN A 104 5.73 9.19 -14.74
N GLY A 105 6.24 10.13 -15.52
CA GLY A 105 7.64 10.59 -15.46
C GLY A 105 8.04 11.29 -14.16
N GLN A 106 7.13 11.45 -13.21
CA GLN A 106 7.36 12.03 -11.88
C GLN A 106 7.15 10.97 -10.78
N GLY A 107 6.94 9.69 -11.15
CA GLY A 107 6.67 8.60 -10.23
C GLY A 107 5.31 8.66 -9.53
N ALA A 108 4.41 9.50 -10.01
CA ALA A 108 3.02 9.48 -9.55
C ALA A 108 2.27 8.32 -10.20
N ILE A 109 1.46 7.61 -9.40
CA ILE A 109 0.65 6.48 -9.91
C ILE A 109 -0.42 7.04 -10.84
N ASP A 110 -0.44 6.54 -12.08
CA ASP A 110 -1.39 6.88 -13.14
C ASP A 110 -2.11 5.65 -13.73
N GLY A 111 -1.79 4.48 -13.23
CA GLY A 111 -2.49 3.25 -13.55
C GLY A 111 -2.19 2.17 -12.52
N TRP A 112 -3.16 1.29 -12.26
CA TRP A 112 -2.98 0.18 -11.32
C TRP A 112 -3.92 -0.99 -11.61
N SER A 113 -3.53 -2.14 -11.08
CA SER A 113 -4.37 -3.33 -10.96
C SER A 113 -4.10 -3.97 -9.61
N ILE A 114 -5.13 -4.10 -8.79
CA ILE A 114 -5.06 -4.63 -7.44
C ILE A 114 -6.11 -5.73 -7.28
N LEU A 115 -5.68 -6.85 -6.77
CA LEU A 115 -6.54 -7.93 -6.31
C LEU A 115 -6.21 -8.24 -4.86
N LEU A 116 -7.18 -8.12 -4.00
CA LEU A 116 -7.07 -8.37 -2.57
C LEU A 116 -7.88 -9.59 -2.17
N ASP A 117 -7.34 -10.37 -1.26
CA ASP A 117 -7.99 -11.53 -0.67
C ASP A 117 -7.73 -11.54 0.84
N GLY A 118 -8.77 -11.82 1.61
CA GLY A 118 -8.70 -11.88 3.07
C GLY A 118 -9.77 -12.79 3.65
N THR A 119 -9.37 -13.56 4.67
CA THR A 119 -10.29 -14.43 5.40
C THR A 119 -10.17 -14.12 6.89
N VAL A 120 -11.29 -13.82 7.52
CA VAL A 120 -11.38 -13.67 8.97
C VAL A 120 -11.96 -14.96 9.55
N PHE A 121 -11.17 -15.63 10.39
CA PHE A 121 -11.56 -16.86 11.05
C PHE A 121 -12.21 -16.55 12.41
N GLY A 122 -13.23 -17.32 12.78
CA GLY A 122 -13.91 -17.24 14.08
C GLY A 122 -15.43 -17.29 13.96
N PRO A 123 -16.18 -17.20 15.07
CA PRO A 123 -17.62 -17.08 15.03
C PRO A 123 -18.05 -15.84 14.25
N GLY A 124 -18.76 -16.05 13.14
CA GLY A 124 -19.09 -14.95 12.20
C GLY A 124 -17.95 -14.59 11.26
N GLY A 125 -16.98 -15.48 11.06
CA GLY A 125 -15.90 -15.31 10.09
C GLY A 125 -16.40 -15.11 8.66
N TYR A 126 -15.66 -14.35 7.87
CA TYR A 126 -16.02 -14.06 6.48
C TYR A 126 -14.80 -14.10 5.56
N THR A 127 -15.06 -14.34 4.30
CA THR A 127 -14.08 -14.15 3.23
C THR A 127 -14.42 -12.84 2.53
N LEU A 128 -13.43 -12.02 2.31
CA LEU A 128 -13.54 -10.78 1.58
C LEU A 128 -12.57 -10.82 0.40
N THR A 129 -13.10 -10.57 -0.79
CA THR A 129 -12.30 -10.30 -1.99
C THR A 129 -12.59 -8.90 -2.47
N ALA A 130 -11.57 -8.20 -2.89
CA ALA A 130 -11.73 -6.86 -3.43
C ALA A 130 -10.77 -6.64 -4.60
N SER A 131 -11.19 -5.85 -5.55
CA SER A 131 -10.35 -5.44 -6.66
C SER A 131 -10.51 -3.96 -6.95
N SER A 132 -9.43 -3.35 -7.38
CA SER A 132 -9.41 -1.99 -7.89
C SER A 132 -8.51 -1.95 -9.11
N SER A 133 -8.92 -1.26 -10.15
CA SER A 133 -8.09 -1.10 -11.34
C SER A 133 -8.35 0.24 -12.02
N GLU A 134 -7.30 0.80 -12.60
CA GLU A 134 -7.36 1.87 -13.57
C GLU A 134 -6.32 1.60 -14.65
N ILE A 135 -6.78 1.37 -15.87
CA ILE A 135 -5.94 1.16 -17.04
C ILE A 135 -6.44 2.09 -18.14
N GLY A 136 -5.72 3.16 -18.38
CA GLY A 136 -6.16 4.22 -19.29
C GLY A 136 -7.37 4.97 -18.72
N SER A 137 -8.50 4.94 -19.43
CA SER A 137 -9.76 5.60 -19.01
C SER A 137 -10.82 4.62 -18.47
N VAL A 138 -10.45 3.37 -18.26
CA VAL A 138 -11.37 2.32 -17.80
C VAL A 138 -10.87 1.80 -16.46
N GLY A 139 -11.74 1.86 -15.48
CA GLY A 139 -11.40 1.36 -14.15
C GLY A 139 -12.61 1.33 -13.24
N GLY A 140 -12.41 0.77 -12.06
CA GLY A 140 -13.44 0.69 -11.03
C GLY A 140 -12.97 -0.07 -9.80
N ASP A 141 -13.74 0.04 -8.76
CA ASP A 141 -13.57 -0.70 -7.52
C ASP A 141 -14.69 -1.72 -7.37
N SER A 142 -14.35 -2.88 -6.82
CA SER A 142 -15.34 -3.88 -6.40
C SER A 142 -14.90 -4.56 -5.12
N ALA A 143 -15.87 -4.98 -4.32
CA ALA A 143 -15.65 -5.81 -3.16
C ALA A 143 -16.79 -6.81 -3.00
N THR A 144 -16.46 -8.01 -2.55
CA THR A 144 -17.42 -9.08 -2.27
C THR A 144 -17.08 -9.70 -0.93
N MET A 145 -18.05 -9.75 -0.04
CA MET A 145 -17.97 -10.41 1.26
C MET A 145 -18.86 -11.65 1.24
N SER A 146 -18.35 -12.78 1.73
CA SER A 146 -19.10 -14.03 1.88
C SER A 146 -18.92 -14.55 3.31
N THR A 147 -20.01 -15.02 3.92
CA THR A 147 -20.03 -15.58 5.26
C THR A 147 -21.11 -16.64 5.39
N THR A 148 -21.29 -17.19 6.59
CA THR A 148 -22.37 -18.13 6.90
C THR A 148 -23.41 -17.44 7.78
N CYS A 149 -24.65 -17.45 7.31
CA CYS A 149 -25.84 -17.05 8.05
C CYS A 149 -26.53 -18.28 8.67
N THR A 150 -27.42 -18.09 9.63
CA THR A 150 -28.18 -19.17 10.25
C THR A 150 -29.66 -18.94 10.04
N ALA A 151 -30.33 -19.95 9.48
CA ALA A 151 -31.78 -19.99 9.33
C ALA A 151 -32.42 -20.81 10.44
N PHE A 152 -33.55 -20.32 10.94
CA PHE A 152 -34.38 -20.98 11.95
C PHE A 152 -35.70 -21.35 11.33
N PHE A 153 -36.32 -22.47 11.82
CA PHE A 153 -37.55 -23.01 11.28
C PHE A 153 -38.59 -23.17 12.40
N SER A 154 -39.87 -23.05 12.04
CA SER A 154 -40.98 -23.28 12.97
C SER A 154 -42.01 -24.26 12.33
N PRO A 155 -42.54 -25.23 13.10
CA PRO A 155 -42.22 -25.58 14.47
C PRO A 155 -40.78 -26.15 14.59
N SER A 156 -40.17 -26.01 15.74
CA SER A 156 -38.76 -26.27 16.04
C SER A 156 -38.30 -27.73 15.89
N LEU A 157 -38.88 -28.46 14.97
CA LEU A 157 -38.52 -29.86 14.66
C LEU A 157 -37.27 -29.94 13.74
N GLN A 158 -36.88 -28.84 13.11
CA GLN A 158 -35.66 -28.75 12.36
C GLN A 158 -34.61 -27.94 13.13
N PRO A 159 -33.37 -28.47 13.25
CA PRO A 159 -32.28 -27.67 13.84
C PRO A 159 -31.96 -26.46 12.97
N PRO A 160 -31.39 -25.39 13.55
CA PRO A 160 -30.89 -24.25 12.80
C PRO A 160 -29.92 -24.72 11.72
N GLN A 161 -30.06 -24.17 10.51
CA GLN A 161 -29.22 -24.51 9.35
C GLN A 161 -28.35 -23.33 8.94
N GLY A 162 -27.05 -23.61 8.77
CA GLY A 162 -26.14 -22.65 8.15
C GLY A 162 -26.37 -22.57 6.64
N PHE A 163 -26.34 -21.38 6.09
CA PHE A 163 -26.37 -21.14 4.63
C PHE A 163 -25.43 -20.01 4.25
N GLY A 164 -24.98 -20.01 2.99
CA GLY A 164 -24.14 -18.94 2.46
C GLY A 164 -24.93 -17.64 2.34
N CYS A 165 -24.34 -16.56 2.76
CA CYS A 165 -24.84 -15.22 2.56
C CYS A 165 -23.68 -14.25 2.29
N GLY A 166 -23.96 -13.15 1.64
CA GLY A 166 -22.91 -12.23 1.23
C GLY A 166 -23.40 -10.81 0.96
N ALA A 167 -22.47 -9.97 0.68
CA ALA A 167 -22.71 -8.64 0.14
C ALA A 167 -21.64 -8.33 -0.93
N SER A 168 -22.03 -7.61 -1.94
CA SER A 168 -21.11 -7.12 -2.96
C SER A 168 -21.36 -5.65 -3.26
N GLY A 169 -20.31 -4.96 -3.64
CA GLY A 169 -20.38 -3.57 -4.05
C GLY A 169 -19.43 -3.29 -5.20
N SER A 170 -19.81 -2.38 -6.07
CA SER A 170 -18.95 -1.95 -7.15
C SER A 170 -19.25 -0.53 -7.60
N ASN A 171 -18.29 0.07 -8.26
CA ASN A 171 -18.44 1.29 -9.02
C ASN A 171 -17.62 1.22 -10.31
N MET A 172 -17.89 2.12 -11.23
CA MET A 172 -17.15 2.24 -12.50
C MET A 172 -16.20 3.45 -12.50
N LYS A 173 -15.96 4.03 -11.32
CA LYS A 173 -14.98 5.10 -11.14
C LYS A 173 -13.98 4.61 -10.12
N PRO A 174 -12.72 4.42 -10.50
CA PRO A 174 -11.69 4.05 -9.57
C PRO A 174 -11.45 5.16 -8.55
N GLY A 175 -10.87 4.82 -7.44
CA GLY A 175 -10.41 5.79 -6.45
C GLY A 175 -9.17 6.56 -6.90
N VAL A 176 -8.47 7.11 -5.94
CA VAL A 176 -7.27 7.91 -6.17
C VAL A 176 -6.16 7.42 -5.27
N TRP A 177 -4.96 7.27 -5.84
CA TRP A 177 -3.74 7.07 -5.10
C TRP A 177 -3.10 8.40 -4.75
N THR A 178 -2.74 8.57 -3.50
CA THR A 178 -1.92 9.69 -3.05
C THR A 178 -0.49 9.18 -2.86
N SER A 179 0.42 9.69 -3.69
CA SER A 179 1.85 9.45 -3.54
C SER A 179 2.41 10.37 -2.46
N PRO A 180 3.36 9.90 -1.65
CA PRO A 180 4.08 10.79 -0.74
C PRO A 180 4.81 11.85 -1.57
N THR A 181 4.83 13.06 -1.07
CA THR A 181 5.67 14.11 -1.65
C THR A 181 7.11 13.61 -1.58
N ARG A 182 7.76 13.41 -2.71
CA ARG A 182 9.20 13.14 -2.70
C ARG A 182 9.88 14.32 -2.02
N ALA A 183 10.54 14.07 -0.90
CA ALA A 183 11.49 15.05 -0.40
C ALA A 183 12.50 15.28 -1.55
N PRO A 184 12.90 16.53 -1.82
CA PRO A 184 13.91 16.77 -2.82
C PRO A 184 15.13 15.92 -2.46
N GLU A 185 15.45 14.96 -3.34
CA GLU A 185 16.62 14.12 -3.17
C GLU A 185 17.82 15.06 -3.16
N ILE A 186 18.46 15.14 -2.01
CA ILE A 186 19.77 15.79 -1.97
C ILE A 186 20.69 14.90 -2.79
N ASP A 187 20.96 15.31 -4.02
CA ASP A 187 21.90 14.63 -4.89
C ASP A 187 23.20 14.36 -4.11
N PRO A 188 23.59 13.07 -3.89
CA PRO A 188 24.81 12.75 -3.16
C PRO A 188 26.04 13.45 -3.74
N ALA A 189 26.04 13.71 -5.05
CA ALA A 189 27.09 14.45 -5.71
C ALA A 189 27.13 15.93 -5.25
N SER A 190 25.95 16.56 -5.05
CA SER A 190 25.85 17.92 -4.52
C SER A 190 26.32 17.99 -3.06
N ALA A 191 25.96 16.97 -2.24
CA ALA A 191 26.40 16.89 -0.85
C ALA A 191 27.92 16.67 -0.78
N ALA A 192 28.50 15.81 -1.60
CA ALA A 192 29.91 15.58 -1.68
C ALA A 192 30.68 16.81 -2.15
N SER A 193 30.16 17.52 -3.15
CA SER A 193 30.73 18.76 -3.67
C SER A 193 30.73 19.87 -2.62
N SER A 194 29.65 20.02 -1.87
CA SER A 194 29.54 21.01 -0.76
C SER A 194 30.56 20.71 0.35
N LEU A 195 30.70 19.43 0.71
CA LEU A 195 31.66 18.99 1.72
C LEU A 195 33.11 19.23 1.27
N THR A 196 33.41 18.97 0.00
CA THR A 196 34.73 19.19 -0.59
C THR A 196 35.09 20.68 -0.62
N LEU A 197 34.14 21.54 -0.97
CA LEU A 197 34.29 23.00 -0.91
C LEU A 197 34.57 23.50 0.51
N LEU A 198 33.84 22.97 1.48
CA LEU A 198 33.99 23.34 2.87
C LEU A 198 35.37 22.92 3.42
N LEU A 199 35.82 21.70 3.14
CA LEU A 199 37.15 21.20 3.51
C LEU A 199 38.27 21.97 2.81
N GLY A 200 38.11 22.28 1.52
CA GLY A 200 39.04 23.13 0.77
C GLY A 200 39.15 24.54 1.35
N GLY A 201 38.04 25.16 1.71
CA GLY A 201 38.00 26.45 2.39
C GLY A 201 38.73 26.46 3.72
N PHE A 202 38.52 25.43 4.55
CA PHE A 202 39.27 25.28 5.83
C PHE A 202 40.77 25.09 5.62
N ALA A 203 41.19 24.35 4.61
CA ALA A 203 42.60 24.13 4.29
C ALA A 203 43.29 25.46 3.91
N VAL A 204 42.65 26.28 3.08
CA VAL A 204 43.16 27.61 2.65
C VAL A 204 43.24 28.56 3.84
N MET A 205 42.25 28.64 4.72
CA MET A 205 42.25 29.47 5.89
C MET A 205 43.37 29.08 6.90
N ARG A 206 43.62 27.80 7.04
CA ARG A 206 44.68 27.30 7.93
C ARG A 206 46.07 27.52 7.36
N GLY A 207 46.22 27.52 6.02
CA GLY A 207 47.49 27.84 5.36
C GLY A 207 47.87 29.30 5.48
N ARG A 208 46.93 30.24 5.40
CA ARG A 208 47.20 31.69 5.56
C ARG A 208 47.64 32.08 6.97
N ARG A 209 47.31 31.36 8.01
CA ARG A 209 47.75 31.68 9.40
C ARG A 209 49.17 31.24 9.71
N ARG A 210 49.87 30.60 8.80
CA ARG A 210 51.24 30.11 8.98
C ARG A 210 52.31 30.88 8.25
N GLN A 211 51.94 32.01 7.62
CA GLN A 211 52.97 32.92 7.08
C GLN A 211 53.35 33.94 8.17
N PRO A 212 54.62 33.98 8.65
CA PRO A 212 55.14 34.95 9.59
C PRO A 212 55.24 36.32 8.97
#